data_efdfa64e9d3eea24b0da92067cc55510
#
_entry.id   efdfa64e9d3eea24b0da92067cc55510
#
_cell.length_a   1.000
_cell.length_b   1.000
_cell.length_c   1.000
_cell.angle_alpha   90.00
_cell.angle_beta   90.00
_cell.angle_gamma   90.00
#
_symmetry.space_group_name_H-M   'P 1'
#
loop_
_entity.id
_entity.type
_entity.pdbx_description
1 polymer ?
#
loop_
_entity_poly.entity_id
_entity_poly.type
_entity_poly.pdbx_seq_one_letter_code
_entity_poly.pdbx_strand_id
1 'polypeptide(L)'
;MKLVVLTAFLYLSCLHTNANDAGKHLFLLSGQSNMKRFQHKQFFTPAVQAAYGANNVIVIKNAEGGQPISKWYKAWTSGSGEKPEKTGQLYDSLIENIKEETTGIKIKSVTFIWMQGEADVKAGNVDVYAKSFKGLLVQLEKDLNRKDINIIIGRLSDFGLKNRSNPTWEEMRKVQMKLADENPRACWVDTDDLNGEKNSLHYVRPEGYRKLGERYVEAAKKLIKDN
;
A
#
# COMPACT_ATOMS: atom_id res chain seq x y z
N MET A 1 49.52 -50.73 35.94
CA MET A 1 49.15 -49.97 34.73
C MET A 1 47.69 -49.50 34.86
N LYS A 2 47.47 -48.21 35.16
CA LYS A 2 46.12 -47.64 35.29
C LYS A 2 45.79 -46.93 34.00
N LEU A 3 44.75 -47.40 33.33
CA LEU A 3 44.24 -46.82 32.08
C LEU A 3 43.38 -45.60 32.43
N VAL A 4 43.79 -44.40 31.99
CA VAL A 4 43.03 -43.17 32.15
C VAL A 4 42.21 -42.99 30.84
N VAL A 5 40.87 -43.12 30.93
CA VAL A 5 39.94 -42.83 29.82
C VAL A 5 39.60 -41.34 29.87
N LEU A 6 40.07 -40.61 28.87
CA LEU A 6 39.81 -39.19 28.69
C LEU A 6 38.52 -39.03 27.89
N THR A 7 37.42 -38.65 28.57
CA THR A 7 36.11 -38.38 27.89
C THR A 7 36.15 -36.93 27.41
N ALA A 8 36.23 -36.74 26.08
CA ALA A 8 36.12 -35.44 25.47
C ALA A 8 34.63 -35.05 25.35
N PHE A 9 34.21 -34.02 26.09
CA PHE A 9 32.91 -33.38 25.92
C PHE A 9 32.98 -32.44 24.71
N LEU A 10 32.35 -32.82 23.60
CA LEU A 10 32.07 -31.89 22.50
C LEU A 10 30.96 -30.93 22.94
N TYR A 11 31.32 -29.68 23.21
CA TYR A 11 30.35 -28.58 23.28
C TYR A 11 29.87 -28.22 21.86
N LEU A 12 28.70 -28.70 21.50
CA LEU A 12 27.98 -28.25 20.30
C LEU A 12 27.41 -26.87 20.61
N SER A 13 28.16 -25.81 20.30
CA SER A 13 27.65 -24.44 20.35
C SER A 13 26.58 -24.27 19.25
N CYS A 14 25.33 -24.37 19.66
CA CYS A 14 24.20 -24.03 18.83
C CYS A 14 24.29 -22.52 18.55
N LEU A 15 24.78 -22.14 17.38
CA LEU A 15 24.71 -20.78 16.87
C LEU A 15 23.21 -20.47 16.64
N HIS A 16 22.59 -19.90 17.66
CA HIS A 16 21.31 -19.23 17.49
C HIS A 16 21.56 -18.00 16.58
N THR A 17 21.44 -18.18 15.28
CA THR A 17 21.29 -17.04 14.37
C THR A 17 20.02 -16.32 14.80
N ASN A 18 20.19 -15.15 15.41
CA ASN A 18 19.09 -14.27 15.77
C ASN A 18 18.33 -13.93 14.49
N ALA A 19 17.19 -14.59 14.26
CA ALA A 19 16.25 -14.30 13.17
C ALA A 19 15.71 -12.85 13.22
N ASN A 20 16.05 -12.10 14.28
CA ASN A 20 15.60 -10.73 14.52
C ASN A 20 16.40 -9.65 13.81
N ASP A 21 17.53 -9.95 13.16
CA ASP A 21 18.38 -8.91 12.53
C ASP A 21 18.02 -8.61 11.06
N ALA A 22 17.12 -9.37 10.47
CA ALA A 22 16.73 -9.23 9.07
C ALA A 22 15.81 -8.02 8.78
N GLY A 23 15.21 -7.43 9.82
CA GLY A 23 14.22 -6.33 9.69
C GLY A 23 12.85 -6.83 9.23
N LYS A 24 11.82 -5.95 9.33
CA LYS A 24 10.44 -6.28 8.98
C LYS A 24 10.00 -5.68 7.65
N HIS A 25 9.07 -6.33 6.97
CA HIS A 25 8.34 -5.81 5.83
C HIS A 25 7.16 -4.96 6.31
N LEU A 26 7.16 -3.69 5.95
CA LEU A 26 6.10 -2.73 6.29
C LEU A 26 5.16 -2.56 5.10
N PHE A 27 3.89 -2.84 5.30
CA PHE A 27 2.82 -2.63 4.33
C PHE A 27 1.91 -1.49 4.78
N LEU A 28 1.84 -0.44 3.98
CA LEU A 28 1.03 0.75 4.23
C LEU A 28 -0.17 0.74 3.28
N LEU A 29 -1.36 0.49 3.79
CA LEU A 29 -2.60 0.47 3.04
C LEU A 29 -3.32 1.80 3.23
N SER A 30 -3.41 2.61 2.17
CA SER A 30 -4.04 3.93 2.29
C SER A 30 -4.91 4.26 1.08
N GLY A 31 -5.83 5.17 1.25
CA GLY A 31 -6.79 5.56 0.23
C GLY A 31 -8.19 5.82 0.77
N GLN A 32 -9.21 5.77 -0.11
CA GLN A 32 -10.56 6.13 0.28
C GLN A 32 -11.50 4.92 0.50
N SER A 33 -12.77 5.02 0.13
CA SER A 33 -13.85 4.12 0.55
C SER A 33 -13.59 2.64 0.24
N ASN A 34 -13.05 2.28 -0.91
CA ASN A 34 -12.73 0.88 -1.22
C ASN A 34 -11.59 0.36 -0.35
N MET A 35 -10.56 1.16 -0.06
CA MET A 35 -9.54 0.80 0.92
C MET A 35 -10.09 0.77 2.36
N LYS A 36 -10.93 1.73 2.76
CA LYS A 36 -11.58 1.73 4.08
C LYS A 36 -12.40 0.47 4.31
N ARG A 37 -13.14 0.00 3.29
CA ARG A 37 -13.97 -1.21 3.31
C ARG A 37 -13.16 -2.51 3.22
N PHE A 38 -11.93 -2.47 2.77
CA PHE A 38 -11.07 -3.64 2.60
C PHE A 38 -10.71 -4.27 3.95
N GLN A 39 -11.13 -5.52 4.16
CA GLN A 39 -10.86 -6.31 5.37
C GLN A 39 -9.45 -6.92 5.30
N HIS A 40 -8.41 -6.08 5.39
CA HIS A 40 -7.02 -6.52 5.24
C HIS A 40 -6.61 -7.61 6.24
N LYS A 41 -7.13 -7.57 7.48
CA LYS A 41 -6.87 -8.59 8.51
C LYS A 41 -7.37 -9.98 8.11
N GLN A 42 -8.35 -10.06 7.19
CA GLN A 42 -8.92 -11.31 6.68
C GLN A 42 -8.28 -11.74 5.35
N PHE A 43 -8.04 -10.80 4.42
CA PHE A 43 -7.73 -11.12 3.02
C PHE A 43 -6.30 -10.77 2.58
N PHE A 44 -5.53 -10.03 3.37
CA PHE A 44 -4.18 -9.61 3.04
C PHE A 44 -3.16 -10.00 4.11
N THR A 45 -3.39 -9.59 5.36
CA THR A 45 -2.42 -9.77 6.45
C THR A 45 -2.01 -11.23 6.66
N PRO A 46 -2.92 -12.21 6.71
CA PRO A 46 -2.52 -13.62 6.89
C PRO A 46 -1.64 -14.13 5.75
N ALA A 47 -1.90 -13.70 4.51
CA ALA A 47 -1.17 -14.16 3.34
C ALA A 47 0.28 -13.60 3.28
N VAL A 48 0.47 -12.31 3.63
CA VAL A 48 1.85 -11.74 3.73
C VAL A 48 2.59 -12.29 4.94
N GLN A 49 1.90 -12.58 6.05
CA GLN A 49 2.50 -13.26 7.20
C GLN A 49 2.92 -14.69 6.87
N ALA A 50 2.14 -15.43 6.08
CA ALA A 50 2.53 -16.75 5.59
C ALA A 50 3.75 -16.70 4.65
N ALA A 51 3.85 -15.65 3.83
CA ALA A 51 4.95 -15.48 2.88
C ALA A 51 6.28 -15.05 3.53
N TYR A 52 6.23 -14.20 4.55
CA TYR A 52 7.43 -13.56 5.12
C TYR A 52 7.68 -13.91 6.60
N GLY A 53 6.77 -14.66 7.22
CA GLY A 53 6.78 -14.94 8.66
C GLY A 53 5.99 -13.90 9.47
N ALA A 54 5.15 -14.35 10.39
CA ALA A 54 4.24 -13.47 11.15
C ALA A 54 4.99 -12.36 11.91
N ASN A 55 6.16 -12.68 12.49
CA ASN A 55 6.97 -11.72 13.24
C ASN A 55 7.74 -10.73 12.35
N ASN A 56 7.79 -10.97 11.04
CA ASN A 56 8.54 -10.17 10.07
C ASN A 56 7.66 -9.23 9.25
N VAL A 57 6.38 -9.07 9.63
CA VAL A 57 5.40 -8.27 8.89
C VAL A 57 4.73 -7.26 9.81
N ILE A 58 4.63 -6.02 9.35
CA ILE A 58 3.80 -4.96 9.93
C ILE A 58 2.84 -4.49 8.84
N VAL A 59 1.54 -4.44 9.16
CA VAL A 59 0.51 -3.97 8.23
C VAL A 59 -0.27 -2.83 8.88
N ILE A 60 -0.14 -1.64 8.33
CA ILE A 60 -0.83 -0.43 8.77
C ILE A 60 -1.87 -0.05 7.73
N LYS A 61 -3.12 0.15 8.16
CA LYS A 61 -4.18 0.69 7.29
C LYS A 61 -4.66 2.02 7.82
N ASN A 62 -4.53 3.07 7.00
CA ASN A 62 -5.08 4.40 7.24
C ASN A 62 -5.86 4.83 5.99
N ALA A 63 -7.20 4.80 6.06
CA ALA A 63 -8.07 5.07 4.93
C ALA A 63 -9.39 5.71 5.38
N GLU A 64 -9.86 6.72 4.63
CA GLU A 64 -11.11 7.43 4.94
C GLU A 64 -11.98 7.59 3.67
N GLY A 65 -13.30 7.34 3.81
CA GLY A 65 -14.23 7.35 2.69
C GLY A 65 -14.46 8.74 2.10
N GLY A 66 -14.61 8.83 0.76
CA GLY A 66 -15.00 10.06 0.07
C GLY A 66 -13.95 11.17 0.07
N GLN A 67 -12.69 10.88 0.38
CA GLN A 67 -11.65 11.90 0.52
C GLN A 67 -10.84 12.08 -0.76
N PRO A 68 -10.60 13.33 -1.21
CA PRO A 68 -9.70 13.64 -2.31
C PRO A 68 -8.23 13.53 -1.87
N ILE A 69 -7.31 13.39 -2.84
CA ILE A 69 -5.87 13.24 -2.60
C ILE A 69 -5.26 14.39 -1.79
N SER A 70 -5.88 15.56 -1.80
CA SER A 70 -5.47 16.72 -0.98
C SER A 70 -5.45 16.43 0.52
N LYS A 71 -6.18 15.42 1.01
CA LYS A 71 -6.15 14.99 2.40
C LYS A 71 -4.89 14.22 2.78
N TRP A 72 -4.11 13.78 1.78
CA TRP A 72 -2.79 13.14 1.96
C TRP A 72 -1.63 14.02 1.50
N TYR A 73 -1.78 14.75 0.37
CA TYR A 73 -0.69 15.58 -0.14
C TYR A 73 -0.75 17.00 0.45
N LYS A 74 0.25 17.34 1.29
CA LYS A 74 0.31 18.61 2.03
C LYS A 74 0.47 19.84 1.14
N ALA A 75 1.21 19.71 0.03
CA ALA A 75 1.43 20.81 -0.91
C ALA A 75 0.43 20.82 -2.08
N TRP A 76 -0.73 20.18 -1.90
CA TRP A 76 -1.76 20.10 -2.94
C TRP A 76 -2.33 21.48 -3.31
N THR A 77 -2.51 21.68 -4.61
CA THR A 77 -3.23 22.82 -5.20
C THR A 77 -4.12 22.32 -6.33
N SER A 78 -5.26 22.99 -6.58
CA SER A 78 -6.12 22.74 -7.76
C SER A 78 -5.42 23.15 -9.07
N GLY A 79 -6.02 22.83 -10.20
CA GLY A 79 -5.58 23.30 -11.53
C GLY A 79 -5.60 24.82 -11.66
N SER A 80 -6.50 25.53 -10.96
CA SER A 80 -6.55 26.99 -10.87
C SER A 80 -5.50 27.58 -9.90
N GLY A 81 -4.75 26.75 -9.17
CA GLY A 81 -3.80 27.20 -8.16
C GLY A 81 -4.40 27.41 -6.77
N GLU A 82 -5.70 27.16 -6.58
CA GLU A 82 -6.35 27.28 -5.29
C GLU A 82 -5.86 26.18 -4.32
N LYS A 83 -5.66 26.56 -3.07
CA LYS A 83 -5.28 25.66 -1.99
C LYS A 83 -6.38 25.59 -0.94
N PRO A 84 -6.90 24.40 -0.60
CA PRO A 84 -7.83 24.27 0.53
C PRO A 84 -7.19 24.74 1.85
N GLU A 85 -8.01 25.20 2.78
CA GLU A 85 -7.55 25.60 4.11
C GLU A 85 -6.73 24.50 4.81
N LYS A 86 -7.15 23.24 4.62
CA LYS A 86 -6.52 22.08 5.25
C LYS A 86 -6.18 21.00 4.23
N THR A 87 -4.90 20.66 4.15
CA THR A 87 -4.35 19.58 3.35
C THR A 87 -3.49 18.65 4.20
N GLY A 88 -3.40 17.37 3.85
CA GLY A 88 -2.47 16.43 4.48
C GLY A 88 -2.89 15.81 5.81
N GLN A 89 -4.11 16.03 6.33
CA GLN A 89 -4.51 15.52 7.66
C GLN A 89 -4.49 13.99 7.74
N LEU A 90 -4.90 13.30 6.68
CA LEU A 90 -4.87 11.84 6.65
C LEU A 90 -3.44 11.30 6.49
N TYR A 91 -2.56 12.09 5.89
CA TYR A 91 -1.15 11.77 5.85
C TYR A 91 -0.50 11.91 7.23
N ASP A 92 -0.80 12.98 7.97
CA ASP A 92 -0.28 13.14 9.33
C ASP A 92 -0.66 11.96 10.21
N SER A 93 -1.93 11.55 10.17
CA SER A 93 -2.39 10.35 10.88
C SER A 93 -1.71 9.06 10.40
N LEU A 94 -1.42 8.93 9.10
CA LEU A 94 -0.66 7.78 8.59
C LEU A 94 0.76 7.75 9.17
N ILE A 95 1.45 8.89 9.20
CA ILE A 95 2.82 8.98 9.74
C ILE A 95 2.85 8.73 11.26
N GLU A 96 1.86 9.20 12.01
CA GLU A 96 1.70 8.88 13.43
C GLU A 96 1.59 7.38 13.65
N ASN A 97 0.69 6.70 12.95
CA ASN A 97 0.53 5.24 13.03
C ASN A 97 1.83 4.50 12.65
N ILE A 98 2.56 4.98 11.64
CA ILE A 98 3.85 4.38 11.27
C ILE A 98 4.85 4.53 12.42
N LYS A 99 4.99 5.69 13.00
CA LYS A 99 5.90 5.92 14.12
C LYS A 99 5.58 5.04 15.31
N GLU A 100 4.30 4.94 15.69
CA GLU A 100 3.85 4.09 16.81
C GLU A 100 4.22 2.62 16.59
N GLU A 101 3.97 2.09 15.38
CA GLU A 101 4.13 0.67 15.07
C GLU A 101 5.57 0.28 14.69
N THR A 102 6.46 1.25 14.40
CA THR A 102 7.80 0.96 13.89
C THR A 102 8.94 1.50 14.77
N THR A 103 8.65 2.20 15.87
CA THR A 103 9.69 2.73 16.77
C THR A 103 10.59 1.61 17.30
N GLY A 104 11.90 1.76 17.07
CA GLY A 104 12.89 0.75 17.48
C GLY A 104 12.93 -0.52 16.60
N ILE A 105 12.16 -0.55 15.51
CA ILE A 105 12.10 -1.71 14.61
C ILE A 105 12.86 -1.38 13.31
N LYS A 106 13.80 -2.25 12.94
CA LYS A 106 14.46 -2.19 11.63
C LYS A 106 13.46 -2.56 10.53
N ILE A 107 13.28 -1.69 9.54
CA ILE A 107 12.40 -1.94 8.40
C ILE A 107 13.23 -2.39 7.20
N LYS A 108 12.97 -3.62 6.72
CA LYS A 108 13.63 -4.22 5.57
C LYS A 108 13.11 -3.69 4.25
N SER A 109 11.79 -3.60 4.08
CA SER A 109 11.14 -3.04 2.90
C SER A 109 9.88 -2.29 3.28
N VAL A 110 9.49 -1.33 2.44
CA VAL A 110 8.21 -0.62 2.54
C VAL A 110 7.44 -0.84 1.26
N THR A 111 6.16 -1.20 1.38
CA THR A 111 5.21 -1.31 0.26
C THR A 111 4.00 -0.42 0.55
N PHE A 112 3.81 0.62 -0.26
CA PHE A 112 2.68 1.53 -0.18
C PHE A 112 1.59 1.08 -1.15
N ILE A 113 0.42 0.71 -0.61
CA ILE A 113 -0.74 0.23 -1.36
C ILE A 113 -1.81 1.31 -1.34
N TRP A 114 -2.11 1.85 -2.52
CA TRP A 114 -2.96 3.01 -2.71
C TRP A 114 -4.23 2.67 -3.47
N MET A 115 -5.40 3.03 -2.90
CA MET A 115 -6.70 2.87 -3.54
C MET A 115 -7.56 4.12 -3.33
N GLN A 116 -7.49 5.05 -4.28
CA GLN A 116 -8.16 6.36 -4.21
C GLN A 116 -8.23 6.94 -5.63
N GLY A 117 -9.08 7.92 -5.87
CA GLY A 117 -9.23 8.63 -7.14
C GLY A 117 -10.66 9.07 -7.40
N GLU A 118 -11.65 8.34 -6.86
CA GLU A 118 -13.07 8.58 -7.11
C GLU A 118 -13.53 9.98 -6.67
N ALA A 119 -13.00 10.48 -5.54
CA ALA A 119 -13.33 11.81 -5.05
C ALA A 119 -12.72 12.91 -5.92
N ASP A 120 -11.52 12.69 -6.46
CA ASP A 120 -10.86 13.64 -7.36
C ASP A 120 -11.53 13.68 -8.73
N VAL A 121 -12.00 12.54 -9.26
CA VAL A 121 -12.85 12.50 -10.45
C VAL A 121 -14.12 13.32 -10.23
N LYS A 122 -14.80 13.10 -9.10
CA LYS A 122 -16.04 13.83 -8.76
C LYS A 122 -15.80 15.34 -8.60
N ALA A 123 -14.65 15.73 -8.09
CA ALA A 123 -14.26 17.12 -7.89
C ALA A 123 -13.66 17.78 -9.14
N GLY A 124 -13.44 17.04 -10.24
CA GLY A 124 -12.84 17.58 -11.47
C GLY A 124 -11.33 17.83 -11.38
N ASN A 125 -10.63 17.13 -10.48
CA ASN A 125 -9.19 17.34 -10.20
C ASN A 125 -8.28 16.29 -10.86
N VAL A 126 -8.72 15.68 -11.96
CA VAL A 126 -7.95 14.62 -12.65
C VAL A 126 -6.67 15.18 -13.26
N ASP A 127 -6.70 16.41 -13.75
CA ASP A 127 -5.56 17.13 -14.34
C ASP A 127 -4.37 17.31 -13.39
N VAL A 128 -4.63 17.51 -12.09
CA VAL A 128 -3.61 17.68 -11.07
C VAL A 128 -3.27 16.38 -10.32
N TYR A 129 -3.98 15.29 -10.58
CA TYR A 129 -3.85 14.07 -9.80
C TYR A 129 -2.46 13.42 -9.91
N ALA A 130 -1.91 13.31 -11.12
CA ALA A 130 -0.58 12.71 -11.33
C ALA A 130 0.50 13.48 -10.56
N LYS A 131 0.50 14.82 -10.65
CA LYS A 131 1.42 15.68 -9.89
C LYS A 131 1.25 15.49 -8.39
N SER A 132 0.00 15.43 -7.93
CA SER A 132 -0.34 15.27 -6.51
C SER A 132 0.13 13.93 -5.96
N PHE A 133 -0.05 12.84 -6.70
CA PHE A 133 0.40 11.53 -6.30
C PHE A 133 1.94 11.43 -6.26
N LYS A 134 2.64 11.94 -7.28
CA LYS A 134 4.11 12.03 -7.28
C LYS A 134 4.62 12.86 -6.09
N GLY A 135 3.96 13.97 -5.78
CA GLY A 135 4.28 14.79 -4.62
C GLY A 135 4.05 14.08 -3.28
N LEU A 136 2.96 13.30 -3.17
CA LEU A 136 2.69 12.46 -2.00
C LEU A 136 3.80 11.40 -1.80
N LEU A 137 4.27 10.78 -2.88
CA LEU A 137 5.36 9.80 -2.79
C LEU A 137 6.66 10.44 -2.33
N VAL A 138 7.04 11.60 -2.89
CA VAL A 138 8.22 12.36 -2.44
C VAL A 138 8.11 12.74 -0.96
N GLN A 139 6.93 13.15 -0.51
CA GLN A 139 6.64 13.44 0.89
C GLN A 139 6.85 12.20 1.77
N LEU A 140 6.33 11.03 1.35
CA LEU A 140 6.46 9.77 2.07
C LEU A 140 7.92 9.29 2.11
N GLU A 141 8.65 9.36 1.00
CA GLU A 141 10.07 9.03 0.91
C GLU A 141 10.92 9.86 1.87
N LYS A 142 10.63 11.17 1.95
CA LYS A 142 11.31 12.09 2.86
C LYS A 142 11.06 11.73 4.32
N ASP A 143 9.79 11.53 4.71
CA ASP A 143 9.41 11.30 6.10
C ASP A 143 9.84 9.92 6.60
N LEU A 144 9.94 8.92 5.71
CA LEU A 144 10.49 7.59 6.02
C LEU A 144 12.01 7.51 5.81
N ASN A 145 12.65 8.54 5.27
CA ASN A 145 14.05 8.56 4.87
C ASN A 145 14.42 7.35 3.99
N ARG A 146 13.60 7.07 2.96
CA ARG A 146 13.75 5.94 2.03
C ARG A 146 13.46 6.34 0.60
N LYS A 147 14.18 5.72 -0.36
CA LYS A 147 13.98 5.89 -1.81
C LYS A 147 13.53 4.60 -2.50
N ASP A 148 13.40 3.53 -1.73
CA ASP A 148 13.15 2.17 -2.19
C ASP A 148 11.74 1.68 -1.85
N ILE A 149 10.76 2.59 -1.82
CA ILE A 149 9.37 2.27 -1.53
C ILE A 149 8.74 1.58 -2.75
N ASN A 150 8.22 0.38 -2.55
CA ASN A 150 7.40 -0.31 -3.54
C ASN A 150 5.96 0.27 -3.53
N ILE A 151 5.34 0.40 -4.69
CA ILE A 151 4.06 1.07 -4.85
C ILE A 151 3.09 0.16 -5.58
N ILE A 152 1.91 -0.04 -5.01
CA ILE A 152 0.81 -0.77 -5.66
C ILE A 152 -0.40 0.15 -5.76
N ILE A 153 -0.83 0.43 -6.98
CA ILE A 153 -2.01 1.26 -7.22
C ILE A 153 -3.20 0.36 -7.55
N GLY A 154 -4.23 0.38 -6.70
CA GLY A 154 -5.54 -0.14 -7.08
C GLY A 154 -6.16 0.79 -8.11
N ARG A 155 -6.17 0.40 -9.40
CA ARG A 155 -6.82 1.18 -10.44
C ARG A 155 -8.30 1.30 -10.14
N LEU A 156 -8.93 2.45 -10.39
CA LEU A 156 -10.39 2.56 -10.32
C LEU A 156 -11.04 1.52 -11.24
N SER A 157 -12.11 0.89 -10.77
CA SER A 157 -12.88 -0.09 -11.57
C SER A 157 -13.55 0.57 -12.79
N ASP A 158 -14.17 -0.24 -13.61
CA ASP A 158 -14.95 0.21 -14.77
C ASP A 158 -16.31 0.84 -14.41
N PHE A 159 -16.49 1.24 -13.14
CA PHE A 159 -17.71 1.89 -12.65
C PHE A 159 -18.16 3.05 -13.55
N GLY A 160 -19.40 3.00 -14.00
CA GLY A 160 -20.01 4.06 -14.80
C GLY A 160 -19.48 4.24 -16.24
N LEU A 161 -18.47 3.47 -16.68
CA LEU A 161 -17.93 3.59 -18.05
C LEU A 161 -18.97 3.25 -19.12
N LYS A 162 -19.78 2.22 -18.88
CA LYS A 162 -20.83 1.80 -19.80
C LYS A 162 -21.92 2.87 -19.99
N ASN A 163 -22.17 3.66 -18.96
CA ASN A 163 -23.23 4.67 -18.95
C ASN A 163 -22.72 6.08 -19.29
N ARG A 164 -21.42 6.24 -19.56
CA ARG A 164 -20.75 7.53 -19.85
C ARG A 164 -21.09 8.65 -18.87
N SER A 165 -21.49 8.30 -17.65
CA SER A 165 -21.86 9.25 -16.60
C SER A 165 -20.69 10.07 -16.05
N ASN A 166 -19.46 9.68 -16.38
CA ASN A 166 -18.26 10.29 -15.83
C ASN A 166 -17.09 10.19 -16.83
N PRO A 167 -16.97 11.10 -17.81
CA PRO A 167 -15.95 11.02 -18.86
C PRO A 167 -14.51 11.05 -18.28
N THR A 168 -14.29 11.78 -17.19
CA THR A 168 -12.98 11.87 -16.53
C THR A 168 -12.62 10.63 -15.69
N TRP A 169 -13.55 9.67 -15.52
CA TRP A 169 -13.27 8.40 -14.83
C TRP A 169 -12.27 7.55 -15.61
N GLU A 170 -12.46 7.42 -16.92
CA GLU A 170 -11.52 6.70 -17.77
C GLU A 170 -10.18 7.42 -17.86
N GLU A 171 -10.16 8.74 -17.84
CA GLU A 171 -8.93 9.53 -17.77
C GLU A 171 -8.16 9.24 -16.49
N MET A 172 -8.82 9.23 -15.32
CA MET A 172 -8.19 8.86 -14.04
C MET A 172 -7.58 7.46 -14.08
N ARG A 173 -8.29 6.50 -14.67
CA ARG A 173 -7.77 5.12 -14.82
C ARG A 173 -6.46 5.10 -15.63
N LYS A 174 -6.41 5.84 -16.74
CA LYS A 174 -5.21 6.01 -17.57
C LYS A 174 -4.08 6.67 -16.79
N VAL A 175 -4.38 7.71 -16.01
CA VAL A 175 -3.40 8.38 -15.14
C VAL A 175 -2.82 7.39 -14.11
N GLN A 176 -3.66 6.58 -13.48
CA GLN A 176 -3.21 5.60 -12.50
C GLN A 176 -2.29 4.51 -13.10
N MET A 177 -2.64 3.97 -14.27
CA MET A 177 -1.80 3.02 -14.98
C MET A 177 -0.45 3.65 -15.35
N LYS A 178 -0.48 4.85 -15.96
CA LYS A 178 0.73 5.57 -16.35
C LYS A 178 1.66 5.86 -15.17
N LEU A 179 1.12 6.25 -14.01
CA LEU A 179 1.90 6.47 -12.79
C LEU A 179 2.66 5.22 -12.34
N ALA A 180 2.04 4.06 -12.49
CA ALA A 180 2.69 2.79 -12.17
C ALA A 180 3.72 2.39 -13.24
N ASP A 181 3.37 2.52 -14.52
CA ASP A 181 4.24 2.13 -15.64
C ASP A 181 5.52 2.98 -15.74
N GLU A 182 5.47 4.25 -15.29
CA GLU A 182 6.62 5.17 -15.26
C GLU A 182 7.57 4.96 -14.07
N ASN A 183 7.23 4.07 -13.13
CA ASN A 183 8.04 3.84 -11.92
C ASN A 183 8.44 2.36 -11.81
N PRO A 184 9.74 2.02 -11.88
CA PRO A 184 10.20 0.62 -11.82
C PRO A 184 9.86 -0.10 -10.52
N ARG A 185 9.54 0.64 -9.45
CA ARG A 185 9.09 0.10 -8.16
C ARG A 185 7.58 0.14 -8.01
N ALA A 186 6.82 0.34 -9.08
CA ALA A 186 5.38 0.40 -9.02
C ALA A 186 4.71 -0.63 -9.93
N CYS A 187 3.49 -1.00 -9.56
CA CYS A 187 2.55 -1.69 -10.43
C CYS A 187 1.13 -1.24 -10.11
N TRP A 188 0.20 -1.53 -11.01
CA TRP A 188 -1.22 -1.38 -10.74
C TRP A 188 -1.91 -2.73 -10.74
N VAL A 189 -3.03 -2.84 -10.05
CA VAL A 189 -3.89 -4.03 -10.06
C VAL A 189 -5.23 -3.70 -10.69
N ASP A 190 -5.74 -4.63 -11.49
CA ASP A 190 -7.06 -4.54 -12.08
C ASP A 190 -8.15 -4.73 -11.03
N THR A 191 -9.26 -4.02 -11.19
CA THR A 191 -10.39 -4.07 -10.27
C THR A 191 -11.75 -4.13 -10.98
N ASP A 192 -11.77 -4.34 -12.30
CA ASP A 192 -13.00 -4.26 -13.10
C ASP A 192 -14.02 -5.36 -12.79
N ASP A 193 -13.56 -6.55 -12.37
CA ASP A 193 -14.41 -7.68 -12.00
C ASP A 193 -14.81 -7.70 -10.51
N LEU A 194 -14.42 -6.68 -9.74
CA LEU A 194 -14.63 -6.67 -8.29
C LEU A 194 -15.97 -6.02 -7.88
N ASN A 195 -16.56 -5.22 -8.75
CA ASN A 195 -17.79 -4.46 -8.49
C ASN A 195 -19.08 -5.17 -8.90
N GLY A 196 -18.96 -6.40 -9.43
CA GLY A 196 -20.05 -7.31 -9.74
C GLY A 196 -20.92 -6.88 -10.92
N GLU A 197 -21.97 -7.66 -11.20
CA GLU A 197 -22.88 -7.44 -12.35
C GLU A 197 -23.56 -6.07 -12.36
N LYS A 198 -23.81 -5.49 -11.18
CA LYS A 198 -24.41 -4.16 -11.03
C LYS A 198 -23.44 -3.02 -11.32
N ASN A 199 -22.18 -3.31 -11.61
CA ASN A 199 -21.12 -2.33 -11.82
C ASN A 199 -21.14 -1.23 -10.75
N SER A 200 -21.12 -1.65 -9.46
CA SER A 200 -21.24 -0.73 -8.33
C SER A 200 -19.94 0.02 -8.07
N LEU A 201 -20.04 1.23 -7.48
CA LEU A 201 -18.87 2.00 -7.04
C LEU A 201 -18.00 1.24 -6.03
N HIS A 202 -18.63 0.46 -5.16
CA HIS A 202 -17.94 -0.35 -4.17
C HIS A 202 -17.94 -1.82 -4.58
N TYR A 203 -16.87 -2.53 -4.23
CA TYR A 203 -16.70 -3.94 -4.56
C TYR A 203 -17.69 -4.83 -3.81
N VAL A 204 -18.01 -5.97 -4.41
CA VAL A 204 -18.92 -6.97 -3.84
C VAL A 204 -18.31 -7.59 -2.57
N ARG A 205 -19.09 -7.72 -1.54
CA ARG A 205 -18.68 -8.34 -0.27
C ARG A 205 -19.15 -9.79 -0.18
N PRO A 206 -18.30 -10.67 0.36
CA PRO A 206 -16.87 -10.49 0.70
C PRO A 206 -15.96 -10.66 -0.54
N GLU A 207 -16.48 -11.19 -1.64
CA GLU A 207 -15.76 -11.78 -2.78
C GLU A 207 -14.85 -10.79 -3.52
N GLY A 208 -15.36 -9.61 -3.87
CA GLY A 208 -14.56 -8.58 -4.54
C GLY A 208 -13.36 -8.13 -3.70
N TYR A 209 -13.57 -7.96 -2.39
CA TYR A 209 -12.47 -7.60 -1.48
C TYR A 209 -11.49 -8.74 -1.25
N ARG A 210 -11.94 -10.00 -1.26
CA ARG A 210 -11.06 -11.16 -1.21
C ARG A 210 -10.12 -11.19 -2.43
N LYS A 211 -10.67 -11.09 -3.63
CA LYS A 211 -9.89 -11.01 -4.88
C LYS A 211 -8.93 -9.83 -4.88
N LEU A 212 -9.35 -8.65 -4.38
CA LEU A 212 -8.48 -7.49 -4.24
C LEU A 212 -7.28 -7.80 -3.35
N GLY A 213 -7.52 -8.46 -2.21
CA GLY A 213 -6.46 -8.88 -1.29
C GLY A 213 -5.47 -9.83 -1.95
N GLU A 214 -5.92 -10.82 -2.68
CA GLU A 214 -5.09 -11.76 -3.44
C GLU A 214 -4.20 -11.02 -4.45
N ARG A 215 -4.78 -10.09 -5.22
CA ARG A 215 -4.03 -9.27 -6.19
C ARG A 215 -2.96 -8.40 -5.53
N TYR A 216 -3.29 -7.77 -4.39
CA TYR A 216 -2.32 -6.98 -3.64
C TYR A 216 -1.18 -7.84 -3.07
N VAL A 217 -1.47 -9.04 -2.59
CA VAL A 217 -0.45 -10.00 -2.11
C VAL A 217 0.50 -10.40 -3.22
N GLU A 218 -0.02 -10.81 -4.38
CA GLU A 218 0.82 -11.22 -5.51
C GLU A 218 1.66 -10.06 -6.07
N ALA A 219 1.08 -8.87 -6.18
CA ALA A 219 1.80 -7.66 -6.57
C ALA A 219 2.93 -7.33 -5.58
N ALA A 220 2.65 -7.41 -4.27
CA ALA A 220 3.65 -7.15 -3.23
C ALA A 220 4.79 -8.17 -3.26
N LYS A 221 4.49 -9.46 -3.41
CA LYS A 221 5.51 -10.52 -3.53
C LYS A 221 6.42 -10.27 -4.73
N LYS A 222 5.86 -9.91 -5.89
CA LYS A 222 6.62 -9.61 -7.10
C LYS A 222 7.56 -8.44 -6.87
N LEU A 223 7.05 -7.29 -6.43
CA LEU A 223 7.86 -6.08 -6.21
C LEU A 223 8.95 -6.27 -5.15
N ILE A 224 8.69 -7.03 -4.08
CA ILE A 224 9.69 -7.30 -3.03
C ILE A 224 10.78 -8.25 -3.52
N LYS A 225 10.46 -9.18 -4.44
CA LYS A 225 11.45 -10.10 -5.02
C LYS A 225 12.32 -9.42 -6.08
N ASP A 226 11.72 -8.56 -6.91
CA ASP A 226 12.36 -7.96 -8.07
C ASP A 226 13.23 -6.74 -7.72
N ASN A 227 13.13 -6.23 -6.48
CA ASN A 227 13.80 -5.04 -5.96
C ASN A 227 14.52 -5.29 -4.63
#